data_e391811c3b2768552fed6a85e10d490e
#
_entry.id   e391811c3b2768552fed6a85e10d490e
#
_cell.length_a   1.000
_cell.length_b   1.000
_cell.length_c   1.000
_cell.angle_alpha   90.00
_cell.angle_beta   90.00
_cell.angle_gamma   90.00
#
_symmetry.space_group_name_H-M   'P 1'
#
loop_
_entity.id
_entity.type
_entity.pdbx_description
1 polymer ?
#
loop_
_entity_poly.entity_id
_entity_poly.type
_entity_poly.pdbx_seq_one_letter_code
_entity_poly.pdbx_strand_id
1 'polypeptide(L)'
;YQDKLMSWLTSGGRALYSTIGIMVSILITPIFAFYFLLEADKIKEKWPSILPLKVSKFRKDVVDTMEEINGYLISFFRGQMLVSIIEGTLIAICLKLIGLPYAITIGAAVCVLGIVPYLGIITAFIPAVLLAWFTWGDFQHVLIVSGIFLAVNQFDGWIIQPKIVGDSVELHPLTVMFSVLIWTLILGGLIGALLAVPL
;
A
#
# COMPACT_ATOMS: atom_id res chain seq x y z
N TYR A 1 2.19 35.98 -26.91
CA TYR A 1 2.45 36.34 -25.49
C TYR A 1 1.23 36.09 -24.62
N GLN A 2 0.00 36.38 -25.07
CA GLN A 2 -1.24 36.17 -24.33
C GLN A 2 -1.52 34.71 -24.06
N ASP A 3 -1.27 33.81 -25.00
CA ASP A 3 -1.48 32.36 -24.82
C ASP A 3 -0.53 31.75 -23.79
N LYS A 4 0.72 32.20 -23.71
CA LYS A 4 1.66 31.80 -22.68
C LYS A 4 1.24 32.28 -21.29
N LEU A 5 0.75 33.52 -21.19
CA LEU A 5 0.28 34.06 -19.91
C LEU A 5 -0.96 33.33 -19.41
N MET A 6 -1.91 33.04 -20.30
CA MET A 6 -3.12 32.25 -19.98
C MET A 6 -2.78 30.82 -19.57
N SER A 7 -1.83 30.15 -20.24
CA SER A 7 -1.38 28.79 -19.85
C SER A 7 -0.69 28.78 -18.49
N TRP A 8 0.09 29.80 -18.16
CA TRP A 8 0.71 29.97 -16.84
C TRP A 8 -0.32 30.20 -15.72
N LEU A 9 -1.32 31.06 -15.97
CA LEU A 9 -2.39 31.34 -15.01
C LEU A 9 -3.28 30.11 -14.76
N THR A 10 -3.63 29.39 -15.82
CA THR A 10 -4.44 28.15 -15.68
C THR A 10 -3.67 27.02 -15.04
N SER A 11 -2.38 26.86 -15.34
CA SER A 11 -1.52 25.84 -14.71
C SER A 11 -1.22 26.18 -13.24
N GLY A 12 -0.93 27.45 -12.94
CA GLY A 12 -0.75 27.91 -11.57
C GLY A 12 -2.02 27.80 -10.73
N GLY A 13 -3.17 28.14 -11.30
CA GLY A 13 -4.47 27.97 -10.66
C GLY A 13 -4.77 26.49 -10.34
N ARG A 14 -4.53 25.57 -11.28
CA ARG A 14 -4.69 24.11 -11.05
C ARG A 14 -3.73 23.58 -9.99
N ALA A 15 -2.47 24.01 -10.00
CA ALA A 15 -1.50 23.63 -8.99
C ALA A 15 -1.92 24.11 -7.59
N LEU A 16 -2.40 25.36 -7.46
CA LEU A 16 -2.92 25.88 -6.20
C LEU A 16 -4.15 25.10 -5.71
N TYR A 17 -5.11 24.80 -6.59
CA TYR A 17 -6.28 24.00 -6.24
C TYR A 17 -5.90 22.60 -5.78
N SER A 18 -4.96 21.93 -6.47
CA SER A 18 -4.49 20.61 -6.08
C SER A 18 -3.74 20.64 -4.74
N THR A 19 -2.93 21.65 -4.49
CA THR A 19 -2.17 21.80 -3.23
C THR A 19 -3.12 22.06 -2.06
N ILE A 20 -4.09 22.96 -2.22
CA ILE A 20 -5.11 23.21 -1.19
C ILE A 20 -5.94 21.94 -0.94
N GLY A 21 -6.34 21.23 -2.00
CA GLY A 21 -7.06 19.96 -1.89
C GLY A 21 -6.28 18.91 -1.08
N ILE A 22 -4.99 18.76 -1.34
CA ILE A 22 -4.11 17.86 -0.59
C ILE A 22 -4.00 18.29 0.88
N MET A 23 -3.77 19.57 1.16
CA MET A 23 -3.68 20.08 2.54
C MET A 23 -4.98 19.86 3.32
N VAL A 24 -6.13 20.15 2.69
CA VAL A 24 -7.45 19.92 3.28
C VAL A 24 -7.66 18.42 3.53
N SER A 25 -7.28 17.56 2.58
CA SER A 25 -7.40 16.10 2.74
C SER A 25 -6.52 15.57 3.88
N ILE A 26 -5.28 16.04 3.99
CA ILE A 26 -4.37 15.66 5.09
C ILE A 26 -4.95 16.07 6.46
N LEU A 27 -5.64 17.20 6.53
CA LEU A 27 -6.25 17.69 7.78
C LEU A 27 -7.56 16.94 8.11
N ILE A 28 -8.39 16.71 7.11
CA ILE A 28 -9.73 16.12 7.29
C ILE A 28 -9.67 14.60 7.47
N THR A 29 -8.77 13.91 6.74
CA THR A 29 -8.67 12.44 6.78
C THR A 29 -8.48 11.88 8.20
N PRO A 30 -7.53 12.38 9.03
CA PRO A 30 -7.38 11.87 10.39
C PRO A 30 -8.59 12.18 11.29
N ILE A 31 -9.30 13.28 11.07
CA ILE A 31 -10.51 13.62 11.81
C ILE A 31 -11.62 12.60 11.47
N PHE A 32 -11.85 12.33 10.19
CA PHE A 32 -12.82 11.30 9.79
C PHE A 32 -12.40 9.92 10.27
N ALA A 33 -11.12 9.55 10.14
CA ALA A 33 -10.61 8.28 10.65
C ALA A 33 -10.85 8.14 12.15
N PHE A 34 -10.61 9.19 12.92
CA PHE A 34 -10.86 9.21 14.36
C PHE A 34 -12.35 8.99 14.68
N TYR A 35 -13.27 9.71 14.01
CA TYR A 35 -14.70 9.52 14.21
C TYR A 35 -15.18 8.14 13.79
N PHE A 36 -14.69 7.62 12.64
CA PHE A 36 -15.02 6.27 12.21
C PHE A 36 -14.55 5.21 13.20
N LEU A 37 -13.35 5.37 13.77
CA LEU A 37 -12.83 4.45 14.79
C LEU A 37 -13.64 4.54 16.08
N LEU A 38 -14.04 5.76 16.49
CA LEU A 38 -14.81 5.99 17.71
C LEU A 38 -16.24 5.41 17.62
N GLU A 39 -16.81 5.41 16.42
CA GLU A 39 -18.17 4.91 16.16
C GLU A 39 -18.19 3.53 15.50
N ALA A 40 -17.03 2.86 15.35
CA ALA A 40 -16.90 1.59 14.65
C ALA A 40 -17.90 0.53 15.15
N ASP A 41 -18.06 0.40 16.47
CA ASP A 41 -18.98 -0.57 17.08
C ASP A 41 -20.44 -0.24 16.76
N LYS A 42 -20.81 1.05 16.81
CA LYS A 42 -22.18 1.50 16.47
C LYS A 42 -22.48 1.30 14.97
N ILE A 43 -21.48 1.55 14.13
CA ILE A 43 -21.61 1.33 12.68
C ILE A 43 -21.80 -0.16 12.41
N LYS A 44 -20.99 -1.02 13.05
CA LYS A 44 -21.10 -2.47 12.93
C LYS A 44 -22.47 -3.01 13.37
N GLU A 45 -23.06 -2.45 14.41
CA GLU A 45 -24.37 -2.86 14.90
C GLU A 45 -25.50 -2.39 13.97
N LYS A 46 -25.40 -1.18 13.42
CA LYS A 46 -26.47 -0.52 12.69
C LYS A 46 -26.49 -0.77 11.18
N TRP A 47 -25.32 -1.05 10.56
CA TRP A 47 -25.23 -1.17 9.11
C TRP A 47 -26.16 -2.25 8.52
N PRO A 48 -26.44 -3.41 9.20
CA PRO A 48 -27.40 -4.37 8.65
C PRO A 48 -28.81 -3.79 8.54
N SER A 49 -29.18 -2.85 9.41
CA SER A 49 -30.51 -2.24 9.39
C SER A 49 -30.69 -1.20 8.27
N ILE A 50 -29.58 -0.67 7.74
CA ILE A 50 -29.59 0.32 6.64
C ILE A 50 -29.78 -0.34 5.28
N LEU A 51 -29.52 -1.66 5.19
CA LEU A 51 -29.70 -2.39 3.94
C LEU A 51 -31.18 -2.35 3.50
N PRO A 52 -31.47 -1.90 2.26
CA PRO A 52 -32.83 -1.79 1.73
C PRO A 52 -33.41 -3.16 1.35
N LEU A 53 -33.10 -4.19 2.11
CA LEU A 53 -33.55 -5.56 1.91
C LEU A 53 -34.62 -5.91 2.93
N LYS A 54 -35.72 -6.53 2.47
CA LYS A 54 -36.73 -7.07 3.38
C LYS A 54 -36.10 -8.10 4.31
N VAL A 55 -36.58 -8.17 5.57
CA VAL A 55 -36.15 -9.16 6.53
C VAL A 55 -36.43 -10.55 5.95
N SER A 56 -35.41 -11.25 5.48
CA SER A 56 -35.49 -12.53 4.80
C SER A 56 -34.18 -13.31 5.01
N LYS A 57 -34.19 -14.60 4.68
CA LYS A 57 -32.99 -15.42 4.65
C LYS A 57 -31.87 -14.77 3.80
N PHE A 58 -32.24 -14.24 2.63
CA PHE A 58 -31.30 -13.56 1.73
C PHE A 58 -30.58 -12.37 2.40
N ARG A 59 -31.31 -11.56 3.20
CA ARG A 59 -30.68 -10.45 3.95
C ARG A 59 -29.65 -10.97 4.95
N LYS A 60 -29.98 -12.06 5.66
CA LYS A 60 -29.05 -12.67 6.60
C LYS A 60 -27.81 -13.19 5.89
N ASP A 61 -27.97 -13.91 4.79
CA ASP A 61 -26.85 -14.46 4.00
C ASP A 61 -25.93 -13.33 3.50
N VAL A 62 -26.51 -12.19 3.06
CA VAL A 62 -25.72 -11.01 2.65
C VAL A 62 -24.97 -10.39 3.82
N VAL A 63 -25.59 -10.26 4.99
CA VAL A 63 -24.94 -9.72 6.18
C VAL A 63 -23.79 -10.61 6.61
N ASP A 64 -24.02 -11.92 6.73
CA ASP A 64 -23.02 -12.90 7.15
C ASP A 64 -21.82 -12.90 6.18
N THR A 65 -22.08 -12.86 4.86
CA THR A 65 -21.01 -12.76 3.84
C THR A 65 -20.20 -11.47 3.98
N MET A 66 -20.86 -10.32 4.20
CA MET A 66 -20.16 -9.04 4.37
C MET A 66 -19.34 -9.00 5.64
N GLU A 67 -19.81 -9.62 6.74
CA GLU A 67 -19.02 -9.74 7.97
C GLU A 67 -17.80 -10.64 7.78
N GLU A 68 -17.94 -11.72 7.02
CA GLU A 68 -16.84 -12.61 6.68
C GLU A 68 -15.79 -11.87 5.83
N ILE A 69 -16.21 -11.17 4.77
CA ILE A 69 -15.34 -10.31 3.94
C ILE A 69 -14.61 -9.28 4.81
N ASN A 70 -15.32 -8.60 5.70
CA ASN A 70 -14.71 -7.63 6.61
C ASN A 70 -13.65 -8.27 7.52
N GLY A 71 -13.90 -9.48 8.02
CA GLY A 71 -12.93 -10.25 8.79
C GLY A 71 -11.66 -10.57 8.00
N TYR A 72 -11.80 -11.01 6.76
CA TYR A 72 -10.66 -11.25 5.85
C TYR A 72 -9.88 -9.97 5.55
N LEU A 73 -10.56 -8.87 5.27
CA LEU A 73 -9.93 -7.57 5.04
C LEU A 73 -9.08 -7.13 6.23
N ILE A 74 -9.64 -7.17 7.44
CA ILE A 74 -8.91 -6.78 8.65
C ILE A 74 -7.69 -7.67 8.88
N SER A 75 -7.85 -8.98 8.73
CA SER A 75 -6.77 -9.96 8.91
C SER A 75 -5.66 -9.75 7.87
N PHE A 76 -6.04 -9.55 6.60
CA PHE A 76 -5.10 -9.26 5.53
C PHE A 76 -4.31 -7.97 5.79
N PHE A 77 -4.97 -6.86 6.10
CA PHE A 77 -4.27 -5.59 6.33
C PHE A 77 -3.36 -5.64 7.54
N ARG A 78 -3.77 -6.29 8.63
CA ARG A 78 -2.90 -6.49 9.81
C ARG A 78 -1.67 -7.31 9.45
N GLY A 79 -1.86 -8.41 8.73
CA GLY A 79 -0.76 -9.25 8.25
C GLY A 79 0.18 -8.47 7.34
N GLN A 80 -0.36 -7.78 6.34
CA GLN A 80 0.43 -7.03 5.37
C GLN A 80 1.21 -5.86 6.00
N MET A 81 0.63 -5.15 6.98
CA MET A 81 1.37 -4.15 7.74
C MET A 81 2.56 -4.75 8.49
N LEU A 82 2.38 -5.91 9.12
CA LEU A 82 3.47 -6.58 9.83
C LEU A 82 4.55 -7.06 8.87
N VAL A 83 4.16 -7.65 7.74
CA VAL A 83 5.07 -8.06 6.67
C VAL A 83 5.89 -6.87 6.17
N SER A 84 5.25 -5.76 5.83
CA SER A 84 5.94 -4.57 5.29
C SER A 84 6.92 -3.94 6.29
N ILE A 85 6.60 -3.96 7.59
CA ILE A 85 7.50 -3.47 8.64
C ILE A 85 8.74 -4.37 8.75
N ILE A 86 8.55 -5.70 8.74
CA ILE A 86 9.67 -6.65 8.80
C ILE A 86 10.54 -6.51 7.56
N GLU A 87 9.95 -6.50 6.37
CA GLU A 87 10.63 -6.40 5.10
C GLU A 87 11.44 -5.10 4.99
N GLY A 88 10.81 -3.96 5.26
CA GLY A 88 11.48 -2.66 5.23
C GLY A 88 12.60 -2.54 6.28
N THR A 89 12.42 -3.15 7.46
CA THR A 89 13.46 -3.20 8.50
C THR A 89 14.66 -4.05 8.04
N LEU A 90 14.40 -5.22 7.44
CA LEU A 90 15.46 -6.07 6.89
C LEU A 90 16.24 -5.35 5.79
N ILE A 91 15.56 -4.71 4.85
CA ILE A 91 16.19 -3.92 3.80
C ILE A 91 17.03 -2.79 4.40
N ALA A 92 16.47 -2.02 5.36
CA ALA A 92 17.21 -0.94 6.02
C ALA A 92 18.51 -1.44 6.68
N ILE A 93 18.43 -2.57 7.40
CA ILE A 93 19.61 -3.18 8.07
C ILE A 93 20.62 -3.63 7.03
N CYS A 94 20.23 -4.40 6.02
CA CYS A 94 21.13 -4.91 5.00
C CYS A 94 21.82 -3.78 4.23
N LEU A 95 21.07 -2.76 3.79
CA LEU A 95 21.63 -1.60 3.09
C LEU A 95 22.55 -0.78 3.97
N LYS A 96 22.24 -0.64 5.28
CA LYS A 96 23.11 0.06 6.24
C LYS A 96 24.41 -0.69 6.50
N LEU A 97 24.37 -2.02 6.55
CA LEU A 97 25.57 -2.86 6.74
C LEU A 97 26.57 -2.72 5.59
N ILE A 98 26.09 -2.55 4.36
CA ILE A 98 26.98 -2.27 3.21
C ILE A 98 27.40 -0.80 3.11
N GLY A 99 26.87 0.09 3.97
CA GLY A 99 27.22 1.51 3.99
C GLY A 99 26.47 2.36 2.95
N LEU A 100 25.34 1.91 2.39
CA LEU A 100 24.56 2.71 1.46
C LEU A 100 23.98 3.94 2.19
N PRO A 101 24.16 5.17 1.66
CA PRO A 101 23.52 6.35 2.22
C PRO A 101 22.00 6.24 2.11
N TYR A 102 21.29 6.87 3.05
CA TYR A 102 19.80 6.84 3.11
C TYR A 102 19.19 5.44 3.27
N ALA A 103 19.93 4.41 3.72
CA ALA A 103 19.45 3.05 3.93
C ALA A 103 18.16 3.01 4.79
N ILE A 104 18.13 3.79 5.89
CA ILE A 104 16.95 3.86 6.78
C ILE A 104 15.75 4.48 6.06
N THR A 105 15.96 5.53 5.27
CA THR A 105 14.90 6.18 4.49
C THR A 105 14.31 5.23 3.45
N ILE A 106 15.18 4.47 2.77
CA ILE A 106 14.74 3.44 1.79
C ILE A 106 13.91 2.36 2.48
N GLY A 107 14.40 1.82 3.61
CA GLY A 107 13.66 0.84 4.38
C GLY A 107 12.34 1.37 4.93
N ALA A 108 12.31 2.61 5.43
CA ALA A 108 11.07 3.27 5.86
C ALA A 108 10.07 3.44 4.70
N ALA A 109 10.55 3.76 3.50
CA ALA A 109 9.71 3.81 2.32
C ALA A 109 9.11 2.43 1.99
N VAL A 110 9.89 1.35 2.13
CA VAL A 110 9.36 -0.03 1.97
C VAL A 110 8.31 -0.34 3.04
N CYS A 111 8.53 0.02 4.31
CA CYS A 111 7.54 -0.18 5.39
C CYS A 111 6.20 0.49 5.06
N VAL A 112 6.21 1.72 4.55
CA VAL A 112 5.00 2.49 4.28
C VAL A 112 4.32 2.04 2.99
N LEU A 113 5.08 1.91 1.90
CA LEU A 113 4.55 1.55 0.59
C LEU A 113 4.27 0.05 0.44
N GLY A 114 4.92 -0.80 1.24
CA GLY A 114 4.73 -2.24 1.27
C GLY A 114 3.39 -2.70 1.85
N ILE A 115 2.58 -1.77 2.40
CA ILE A 115 1.17 -2.04 2.71
C ILE A 115 0.42 -2.51 1.45
N VAL A 116 0.81 -2.01 0.29
CA VAL A 116 0.38 -2.55 -1.00
C VAL A 116 1.41 -3.59 -1.46
N PRO A 117 1.02 -4.84 -1.69
CA PRO A 117 1.95 -5.89 -2.13
C PRO A 117 2.77 -5.48 -3.35
N TYR A 118 4.04 -5.80 -3.35
CA TYR A 118 5.04 -5.49 -4.38
C TYR A 118 5.38 -4.00 -4.57
N LEU A 119 4.49 -3.07 -4.19
CA LEU A 119 4.69 -1.64 -4.46
C LEU A 119 5.87 -1.09 -3.65
N GLY A 120 6.01 -1.51 -2.39
CA GLY A 120 7.11 -1.09 -1.53
C GLY A 120 8.48 -1.43 -2.12
N ILE A 121 8.68 -2.69 -2.47
CA ILE A 121 9.95 -3.16 -3.04
C ILE A 121 10.25 -2.50 -4.37
N ILE A 122 9.29 -2.51 -5.32
CA ILE A 122 9.52 -1.98 -6.67
C ILE A 122 9.90 -0.49 -6.63
N THR A 123 9.17 0.29 -5.83
CA THR A 123 9.41 1.74 -5.73
C THR A 123 10.69 2.10 -4.99
N ALA A 124 11.11 1.29 -4.01
CA ALA A 124 12.33 1.51 -3.26
C ALA A 124 13.58 0.96 -3.98
N PHE A 125 13.43 -0.08 -4.80
CA PHE A 125 14.52 -0.70 -5.53
C PHE A 125 15.23 0.27 -6.48
N ILE A 126 14.46 1.00 -7.29
CA ILE A 126 15.02 1.93 -8.28
C ILE A 126 15.89 2.99 -7.63
N PRO A 127 15.43 3.75 -6.62
CA PRO A 127 16.28 4.72 -5.92
C PRO A 127 17.49 4.09 -5.24
N ALA A 128 17.34 2.88 -4.67
CA ALA A 128 18.46 2.20 -3.99
C ALA A 128 19.59 1.85 -4.98
N VAL A 129 19.24 1.32 -6.16
CA VAL A 129 20.20 0.98 -7.21
C VAL A 129 20.89 2.24 -7.76
N LEU A 130 20.13 3.31 -8.00
CA LEU A 130 20.67 4.58 -8.46
C LEU A 130 21.62 5.18 -7.42
N LEU A 131 21.24 5.15 -6.13
CA LEU A 131 22.12 5.61 -5.04
C LEU A 131 23.42 4.78 -4.95
N ALA A 132 23.33 3.46 -5.13
CA ALA A 132 24.52 2.62 -5.14
C ALA A 132 25.46 3.01 -6.28
N TRP A 133 24.92 3.21 -7.49
CA TRP A 133 25.70 3.66 -8.63
C TRP A 133 26.38 5.01 -8.40
N PHE A 134 25.62 6.01 -7.88
CA PHE A 134 26.18 7.34 -7.64
C PHE A 134 27.15 7.39 -6.45
N THR A 135 27.02 6.47 -5.47
CA THR A 135 27.87 6.47 -4.28
C THR A 135 29.23 5.84 -4.54
N TRP A 136 29.28 4.73 -5.26
CA TRP A 136 30.52 3.95 -5.48
C TRP A 136 31.02 3.97 -6.92
N GLY A 137 30.18 4.26 -7.90
CA GLY A 137 30.56 4.33 -9.32
C GLY A 137 30.93 2.99 -9.94
N ASP A 138 30.61 1.88 -9.27
CA ASP A 138 30.95 0.53 -9.74
C ASP A 138 29.70 -0.36 -9.88
N PHE A 139 29.81 -1.36 -10.74
CA PHE A 139 28.73 -2.31 -10.98
C PHE A 139 28.59 -3.36 -9.86
N GLN A 140 29.66 -3.55 -9.06
CA GLN A 140 29.67 -4.55 -8.00
C GLN A 140 28.66 -4.19 -6.91
N HIS A 141 28.65 -2.93 -6.44
CA HIS A 141 27.71 -2.48 -5.42
C HIS A 141 26.26 -2.46 -5.94
N VAL A 142 26.05 -2.16 -7.21
CA VAL A 142 24.71 -2.30 -7.85
C VAL A 142 24.21 -3.74 -7.78
N LEU A 143 25.08 -4.72 -8.08
CA LEU A 143 24.71 -6.14 -7.96
C LEU A 143 24.45 -6.56 -6.51
N ILE A 144 25.24 -6.07 -5.56
CA ILE A 144 25.05 -6.35 -4.11
C ILE A 144 23.70 -5.80 -3.65
N VAL A 145 23.37 -4.54 -3.96
CA VAL A 145 22.07 -3.95 -3.62
C VAL A 145 20.92 -4.72 -4.26
N SER A 146 21.04 -5.06 -5.53
CA SER A 146 20.04 -5.86 -6.24
C SER A 146 19.87 -7.25 -5.61
N GLY A 147 20.97 -7.87 -5.21
CA GLY A 147 20.98 -9.15 -4.51
C GLY A 147 20.30 -9.09 -3.13
N ILE A 148 20.49 -7.99 -2.37
CA ILE A 148 19.80 -7.76 -1.10
C ILE A 148 18.28 -7.71 -1.30
N PHE A 149 17.81 -6.90 -2.25
CA PHE A 149 16.39 -6.81 -2.53
C PHE A 149 15.80 -8.15 -2.98
N LEU A 150 16.49 -8.88 -3.85
CA LEU A 150 16.06 -10.22 -4.26
C LEU A 150 16.03 -11.20 -3.09
N ALA A 151 17.06 -11.24 -2.25
CA ALA A 151 17.14 -12.14 -1.11
C ALA A 151 16.03 -11.85 -0.09
N VAL A 152 15.80 -10.57 0.24
CA VAL A 152 14.74 -10.17 1.19
C VAL A 152 13.36 -10.49 0.60
N ASN A 153 13.13 -10.23 -0.68
CA ASN A 153 11.87 -10.57 -1.35
C ASN A 153 11.60 -12.09 -1.35
N GLN A 154 12.62 -12.91 -1.64
CA GLN A 154 12.48 -14.36 -1.58
C GLN A 154 12.24 -14.86 -0.16
N PHE A 155 12.93 -14.29 0.83
CA PHE A 155 12.71 -14.60 2.23
C PHE A 155 11.31 -14.22 2.70
N ASP A 156 10.81 -13.08 2.23
CA ASP A 156 9.44 -12.64 2.46
C ASP A 156 8.44 -13.65 1.92
N GLY A 157 8.52 -13.98 0.62
CA GLY A 157 7.58 -14.88 -0.05
C GLY A 157 7.59 -16.31 0.49
N TRP A 158 8.73 -16.81 0.96
CA TRP A 158 8.84 -18.22 1.41
C TRP A 158 8.64 -18.38 2.90
N ILE A 159 8.90 -17.38 3.72
CA ILE A 159 8.92 -17.52 5.17
C ILE A 159 7.98 -16.54 5.86
N ILE A 160 8.03 -15.25 5.51
CA ILE A 160 7.29 -14.23 6.25
C ILE A 160 5.81 -14.28 5.89
N GLN A 161 5.48 -14.20 4.59
CA GLN A 161 4.10 -14.21 4.11
C GLN A 161 3.31 -15.45 4.53
N PRO A 162 3.80 -16.70 4.35
CA PRO A 162 3.06 -17.87 4.78
C PRO A 162 2.83 -17.94 6.29
N LYS A 163 3.74 -17.40 7.10
CA LYS A 163 3.62 -17.40 8.57
C LYS A 163 2.70 -16.30 9.11
N ILE A 164 2.61 -15.17 8.43
CA ILE A 164 1.91 -13.98 8.93
C ILE A 164 0.54 -13.85 8.28
N VAL A 165 0.46 -13.96 6.96
CA VAL A 165 -0.78 -13.82 6.20
C VAL A 165 -1.51 -15.18 6.13
N GLY A 166 -0.75 -16.29 6.25
CA GLY A 166 -1.26 -17.65 6.23
C GLY A 166 -1.80 -18.08 4.88
N ASP A 167 -2.45 -19.24 4.85
CA ASP A 167 -3.07 -19.81 3.65
C ASP A 167 -4.33 -19.03 3.19
N SER A 168 -4.58 -17.88 3.79
CA SER A 168 -5.78 -17.08 3.52
C SER A 168 -5.81 -16.48 2.09
N VAL A 169 -4.68 -16.47 1.39
CA VAL A 169 -4.58 -15.97 0.02
C VAL A 169 -3.62 -16.87 -0.77
N GLU A 170 -4.08 -18.06 -1.14
CA GLU A 170 -3.37 -18.96 -2.08
C GLU A 170 -3.43 -18.43 -3.53
N LEU A 171 -3.21 -17.13 -3.74
CA LEU A 171 -3.21 -16.56 -5.07
C LEU A 171 -1.80 -16.62 -5.67
N HIS A 172 -1.74 -17.06 -6.93
CA HIS A 172 -0.47 -17.01 -7.67
C HIS A 172 0.01 -15.55 -7.76
N PRO A 173 1.32 -15.26 -7.59
CA PRO A 173 1.87 -13.89 -7.61
C PRO A 173 1.43 -13.07 -8.82
N LEU A 174 1.32 -13.68 -10.00
CA LEU A 174 0.81 -13.02 -11.21
C LEU A 174 -0.64 -12.55 -11.04
N THR A 175 -1.49 -13.35 -10.38
CA THR A 175 -2.89 -12.96 -10.12
C THR A 175 -2.95 -11.72 -9.25
N VAL A 176 -2.14 -11.66 -8.19
CA VAL A 176 -2.04 -10.48 -7.32
C VAL A 176 -1.58 -9.25 -8.09
N MET A 177 -0.53 -9.38 -8.92
CA MET A 177 -0.05 -8.27 -9.77
C MET A 177 -1.12 -7.77 -10.74
N PHE A 178 -1.83 -8.69 -11.42
CA PHE A 178 -2.92 -8.31 -12.31
C PHE A 178 -4.10 -7.69 -11.57
N SER A 179 -4.46 -8.23 -10.41
CA SER A 179 -5.51 -7.64 -9.57
C SER A 179 -5.16 -6.22 -9.16
N VAL A 180 -3.92 -5.97 -8.69
CA VAL A 180 -3.46 -4.62 -8.35
C VAL A 180 -3.57 -3.67 -9.55
N LEU A 181 -3.15 -4.09 -10.74
CA LEU A 181 -3.26 -3.27 -11.94
C LEU A 181 -4.73 -2.98 -12.30
N ILE A 182 -5.57 -4.01 -12.36
CA ILE A 182 -6.97 -3.89 -12.78
C ILE A 182 -7.75 -3.04 -11.78
N TRP A 183 -7.67 -3.33 -10.48
CA TRP A 183 -8.40 -2.58 -9.47
C TRP A 183 -7.90 -1.14 -9.30
N THR A 184 -6.61 -0.90 -9.52
CA THR A 184 -6.06 0.47 -9.58
C THR A 184 -6.69 1.27 -10.72
N LEU A 185 -6.96 0.64 -11.87
CA LEU A 185 -7.61 1.30 -13.01
C LEU A 185 -9.11 1.52 -12.77
N ILE A 186 -9.81 0.55 -12.14
CA ILE A 186 -11.26 0.60 -11.92
C ILE A 186 -11.63 1.55 -10.79
N LEU A 187 -11.02 1.38 -9.61
CA LEU A 187 -11.34 2.17 -8.40
C LEU A 187 -10.50 3.43 -8.28
N GLY A 188 -9.44 3.54 -9.07
CA GLY A 188 -8.51 4.66 -9.08
C GLY A 188 -7.46 4.61 -7.99
N GLY A 189 -6.20 4.84 -8.40
CA GLY A 189 -5.06 5.10 -7.51
C GLY A 189 -4.83 4.08 -6.38
N LEU A 190 -4.47 4.61 -5.22
CA LEU A 190 -4.06 3.82 -4.06
C LEU A 190 -5.16 2.93 -3.49
N ILE A 191 -6.42 3.37 -3.54
CA ILE A 191 -7.57 2.61 -3.00
C ILE A 191 -7.76 1.32 -3.81
N GLY A 192 -7.69 1.40 -5.13
CA GLY A 192 -7.78 0.22 -5.99
C GLY A 192 -6.65 -0.77 -5.73
N ALA A 193 -5.42 -0.27 -5.56
CA ALA A 193 -4.27 -1.11 -5.25
C ALA A 193 -4.37 -1.79 -3.88
N LEU A 194 -4.87 -1.10 -2.85
CA LEU A 194 -5.06 -1.65 -1.51
C LEU A 194 -6.13 -2.74 -1.46
N LEU A 195 -7.22 -2.55 -2.20
CA LEU A 195 -8.34 -3.50 -2.21
C LEU A 195 -8.16 -4.64 -3.21
N ALA A 196 -7.13 -4.61 -4.03
CA ALA A 196 -6.91 -5.56 -5.13
C ALA A 196 -6.73 -7.01 -4.70
N VAL A 197 -6.16 -7.26 -3.53
CA VAL A 197 -5.89 -8.61 -3.03
C VAL A 197 -7.10 -9.21 -2.32
N PRO A 198 -7.82 -8.47 -1.47
CA PRO A 198 -8.97 -9.00 -0.77
C PRO A 198 -10.27 -9.02 -1.62
N LEU A 199 -10.30 -8.37 -2.79
CA LEU A 199 -11.43 -8.41 -3.75
C LEU A 199 -11.19 -9.41 -4.88
#